data_50e1cc91fb8e601989dce20a99245b76
#
_entry.id   50e1cc91fb8e601989dce20a99245b76
#
_cell.length_a   1.000
_cell.length_b   1.000
_cell.length_c   1.000
_cell.angle_alpha   90.00
_cell.angle_beta   90.00
_cell.angle_gamma   90.00
#
_symmetry.space_group_name_H-M   'P 1'
#
loop_
_entity.id
_entity.type
_entity.pdbx_description
1 polymer ?
#
loop_
_entity_poly.entity_id
_entity_poly.type
_entity_poly.pdbx_seq_one_letter_code
_entity_poly.pdbx_strand_id
1 'polypeptide(L)'
;MTNFEKWDKEFRNQNLFAFNADKNGLMWLKVRAVCRGKQIQQFLKSNDLILSSSKIAEQNKELFEKLETMPNAMQLLDTFLNERNHEWYNTMGIDENALRNDLYKVHTYAWGGDQNNSLDKHLVSRYVKVISNYNDLQSKQNEIAENAWNYVQTSWYNNWTSYLIESLFKRHHKVISAVGEIKSVDFFLNDNPIDLKVTFFPNQYMDEKLKSKTW
;
A
#
# COMPACT_ATOMS: atom_id res chain seq x y z
N MET A 1 26.48 -10.52 -14.33
CA MET A 1 25.27 -9.99 -13.66
C MET A 1 24.88 -11.00 -12.59
N THR A 2 24.86 -10.61 -11.32
CA THR A 2 24.43 -11.44 -10.20
C THR A 2 22.91 -11.62 -10.23
N ASN A 3 22.37 -12.61 -9.46
CA ASN A 3 20.92 -12.75 -9.30
C ASN A 3 20.29 -11.48 -8.69
N PHE A 4 20.95 -10.87 -7.72
CA PHE A 4 20.49 -9.60 -7.16
C PHE A 4 20.35 -8.49 -8.22
N GLU A 5 21.36 -8.30 -9.07
CA GLU A 5 21.35 -7.29 -10.13
C GLU A 5 20.27 -7.57 -11.18
N LYS A 6 20.02 -8.83 -11.50
CA LYS A 6 18.94 -9.24 -12.41
C LYS A 6 17.59 -8.76 -11.88
N TRP A 7 17.27 -9.07 -10.63
CA TRP A 7 15.97 -8.74 -10.04
C TRP A 7 15.81 -7.26 -9.74
N ASP A 8 16.88 -6.56 -9.36
CA ASP A 8 16.86 -5.10 -9.24
C ASP A 8 16.54 -4.41 -10.57
N LYS A 9 17.07 -4.92 -11.68
CA LYS A 9 16.75 -4.43 -13.03
C LYS A 9 15.28 -4.68 -13.42
N GLU A 10 14.77 -5.91 -13.22
CA GLU A 10 13.37 -6.25 -13.51
C GLU A 10 12.41 -5.37 -12.68
N PHE A 11 12.71 -5.14 -11.42
CA PHE A 11 11.91 -4.28 -10.56
C PHE A 11 11.91 -2.81 -11.00
N ARG A 12 13.07 -2.27 -11.39
CA ARG A 12 13.16 -0.89 -11.94
C ARG A 12 12.40 -0.74 -13.25
N ASN A 13 12.37 -1.77 -14.06
CA ASN A 13 11.59 -1.83 -15.30
C ASN A 13 10.09 -2.04 -15.06
N GLN A 14 9.64 -2.17 -13.81
CA GLN A 14 8.26 -2.45 -13.41
C GLN A 14 7.70 -3.77 -14.00
N ASN A 15 8.58 -4.72 -14.30
CA ASN A 15 8.23 -6.02 -14.84
C ASN A 15 7.88 -7.02 -13.71
N LEU A 16 6.76 -6.79 -13.04
CA LEU A 16 6.33 -7.66 -11.92
C LEU A 16 6.01 -9.09 -12.37
N PHE A 17 5.62 -9.30 -13.61
CA PHE A 17 5.37 -10.64 -14.13
C PHE A 17 6.61 -11.54 -14.13
N ALA A 18 7.80 -10.96 -14.23
CA ALA A 18 9.05 -11.74 -14.15
C ALA A 18 9.25 -12.41 -12.78
N PHE A 19 8.59 -11.90 -11.74
CA PHE A 19 8.70 -12.42 -10.38
C PHE A 19 7.73 -13.58 -10.08
N ASN A 20 6.72 -13.80 -10.93
CA ASN A 20 5.72 -14.82 -10.72
C ASN A 20 6.36 -16.22 -10.71
N ALA A 21 6.14 -16.97 -9.63
CA ALA A 21 6.66 -18.31 -9.43
C ALA A 21 8.19 -18.48 -9.54
N ASP A 22 8.96 -17.38 -9.62
CA ASP A 22 10.42 -17.45 -9.57
C ASP A 22 10.91 -17.30 -8.13
N LYS A 23 11.52 -18.37 -7.58
CA LYS A 23 11.96 -18.42 -6.19
C LYS A 23 12.92 -17.28 -5.82
N ASN A 24 13.89 -16.98 -6.68
CA ASN A 24 14.88 -15.94 -6.40
C ASN A 24 14.29 -14.54 -6.55
N GLY A 25 13.38 -14.35 -7.51
CA GLY A 25 12.62 -13.12 -7.68
C GLY A 25 11.76 -12.82 -6.47
N LEU A 26 10.98 -13.79 -6.01
CA LEU A 26 10.15 -13.66 -4.81
C LEU A 26 10.97 -13.40 -3.56
N MET A 27 12.11 -14.10 -3.41
CA MET A 27 13.03 -13.86 -2.30
C MET A 27 13.56 -12.42 -2.33
N TRP A 28 13.92 -11.92 -3.51
CA TRP A 28 14.39 -10.53 -3.67
C TRP A 28 13.32 -9.51 -3.23
N LEU A 29 12.05 -9.69 -3.61
CA LEU A 29 10.95 -8.83 -3.17
C LEU A 29 10.75 -8.91 -1.65
N LYS A 30 10.75 -10.11 -1.06
CA LYS A 30 10.58 -10.30 0.38
C LYS A 30 11.75 -9.71 1.18
N VAL A 31 12.98 -9.80 0.69
CA VAL A 31 14.15 -9.14 1.28
C VAL A 31 13.95 -7.61 1.28
N ARG A 32 13.43 -7.04 0.20
CA ARG A 32 13.12 -5.60 0.17
C ARG A 32 12.04 -5.20 1.17
N ALA A 33 11.05 -6.06 1.43
CA ALA A 33 10.04 -5.83 2.47
C ALA A 33 10.67 -5.80 3.87
N VAL A 34 11.62 -6.69 4.13
CA VAL A 34 12.31 -6.79 5.42
C VAL A 34 13.35 -5.67 5.62
N CYS A 35 14.05 -5.24 4.58
CA CYS A 35 15.13 -4.25 4.65
C CYS A 35 14.62 -2.82 4.80
N ARG A 36 13.77 -2.55 5.80
CA ARG A 36 13.21 -1.21 6.07
C ARG A 36 13.24 -0.87 7.55
N GLY A 37 13.77 0.30 7.87
CA GLY A 37 13.76 0.86 9.21
C GLY A 37 14.24 -0.13 10.29
N LYS A 38 13.42 -0.34 11.31
CA LYS A 38 13.74 -1.26 12.42
C LYS A 38 13.53 -2.75 12.06
N GLN A 39 12.81 -3.06 11.00
CA GLN A 39 12.44 -4.45 10.65
C GLN A 39 13.67 -5.29 10.31
N ILE A 40 14.63 -4.72 9.57
CA ILE A 40 15.86 -5.46 9.23
C ILE A 40 16.61 -5.89 10.49
N GLN A 41 16.73 -5.02 11.50
CA GLN A 41 17.43 -5.36 12.75
C GLN A 41 16.70 -6.47 13.51
N GLN A 42 15.37 -6.45 13.49
CA GLN A 42 14.56 -7.50 14.11
C GLN A 42 14.74 -8.83 13.37
N PHE A 43 14.68 -8.82 12.03
CA PHE A 43 14.90 -10.03 11.21
C PHE A 43 16.28 -10.63 11.44
N LEU A 44 17.33 -9.80 11.43
CA LEU A 44 18.70 -10.26 11.66
C LEU A 44 18.86 -10.89 13.05
N LYS A 45 18.32 -10.22 14.08
CA LYS A 45 18.36 -10.72 15.45
C LYS A 45 17.61 -12.03 15.61
N SER A 46 16.41 -12.16 15.04
CA SER A 46 15.59 -13.38 15.15
C SER A 46 16.19 -14.58 14.44
N ASN A 47 17.11 -14.38 13.50
CA ASN A 47 17.70 -15.44 12.69
C ASN A 47 19.23 -15.58 12.88
N ASP A 48 19.81 -14.91 13.89
CA ASP A 48 21.25 -14.89 14.19
C ASP A 48 22.11 -14.52 12.97
N LEU A 49 21.62 -13.56 12.16
CA LEU A 49 22.30 -13.09 10.96
C LEU A 49 23.03 -11.77 11.25
N ILE A 50 24.23 -11.63 10.69
CA ILE A 50 25.04 -10.42 10.78
C ILE A 50 25.32 -9.91 9.38
N LEU A 51 25.14 -8.61 9.17
CA LEU A 51 25.54 -7.91 7.95
C LEU A 51 26.73 -6.99 8.22
N SER A 52 27.55 -6.79 7.21
CA SER A 52 28.74 -5.94 7.31
C SER A 52 28.42 -4.46 7.15
N SER A 53 27.40 -4.12 6.39
CA SER A 53 27.02 -2.74 6.09
C SER A 53 25.85 -2.24 6.92
N SER A 54 25.86 -0.94 7.24
CA SER A 54 24.74 -0.23 7.84
C SER A 54 23.86 0.50 6.81
N LYS A 55 24.28 0.58 5.55
CA LYS A 55 23.53 1.26 4.48
C LYS A 55 22.48 0.34 3.90
N ILE A 56 21.22 0.77 3.85
CA ILE A 56 20.07 -0.05 3.43
C ILE A 56 20.26 -0.69 2.05
N ALA A 57 20.82 0.04 1.08
CA ALA A 57 21.03 -0.51 -0.27
C ALA A 57 22.04 -1.68 -0.27
N GLU A 58 23.10 -1.56 0.51
CA GLU A 58 24.11 -2.59 0.68
C GLU A 58 23.56 -3.77 1.50
N GLN A 59 22.81 -3.47 2.57
CA GLN A 59 22.13 -4.50 3.39
C GLN A 59 21.15 -5.35 2.57
N ASN A 60 20.39 -4.74 1.65
CA ASN A 60 19.51 -5.48 0.75
C ASN A 60 20.28 -6.52 -0.08
N LYS A 61 21.40 -6.11 -0.67
CA LYS A 61 22.24 -6.98 -1.48
C LYS A 61 22.87 -8.08 -0.61
N GLU A 62 23.51 -7.72 0.47
CA GLU A 62 24.19 -8.65 1.37
C GLU A 62 23.22 -9.67 1.99
N LEU A 63 22.04 -9.22 2.43
CA LEU A 63 21.02 -10.13 2.97
C LEU A 63 20.51 -11.09 1.90
N PHE A 64 20.22 -10.61 0.69
CA PHE A 64 19.81 -11.46 -0.41
C PHE A 64 20.86 -12.54 -0.72
N GLU A 65 22.13 -12.16 -0.88
CA GLU A 65 23.24 -13.06 -1.19
C GLU A 65 23.46 -14.12 -0.07
N LYS A 66 23.28 -13.74 1.21
CA LYS A 66 23.32 -14.69 2.32
C LYS A 66 22.14 -15.67 2.27
N LEU A 67 20.94 -15.17 2.09
CA LEU A 67 19.73 -16.01 2.04
C LEU A 67 19.70 -16.92 0.82
N GLU A 68 20.27 -16.52 -0.31
CA GLU A 68 20.35 -17.34 -1.52
C GLU A 68 21.09 -18.68 -1.27
N THR A 69 22.01 -18.70 -0.32
CA THR A 69 22.74 -19.92 0.06
C THR A 69 22.04 -20.76 1.13
N MET A 70 20.95 -20.28 1.71
CA MET A 70 20.24 -20.93 2.80
C MET A 70 19.01 -21.73 2.29
N PRO A 71 18.90 -23.03 2.60
CA PRO A 71 17.79 -23.85 2.09
C PRO A 71 16.43 -23.43 2.63
N ASN A 72 16.37 -22.83 3.84
CA ASN A 72 15.16 -22.40 4.52
C ASN A 72 14.87 -20.88 4.40
N ALA A 73 15.58 -20.16 3.53
CA ALA A 73 15.49 -18.70 3.40
C ALA A 73 14.04 -18.20 3.21
N MET A 74 13.29 -18.82 2.30
CA MET A 74 11.90 -18.43 2.05
C MET A 74 11.02 -18.60 3.29
N GLN A 75 11.19 -19.71 4.01
CA GLN A 75 10.44 -19.94 5.25
C GLN A 75 10.75 -18.90 6.33
N LEU A 76 12.02 -18.51 6.50
CA LEU A 76 12.42 -17.48 7.45
C LEU A 76 11.77 -16.12 7.11
N LEU A 77 11.79 -15.75 5.82
CA LEU A 77 11.15 -14.51 5.35
C LEU A 77 9.63 -14.54 5.57
N ASP A 78 8.96 -15.63 5.19
CA ASP A 78 7.52 -15.77 5.31
C ASP A 78 7.05 -15.76 6.76
N THR A 79 7.74 -16.46 7.64
CA THR A 79 7.46 -16.47 9.08
C THR A 79 7.58 -15.04 9.63
N PHE A 80 8.68 -14.37 9.36
CA PHE A 80 8.90 -13.01 9.84
C PHE A 80 7.85 -12.02 9.33
N LEU A 81 7.54 -12.04 8.02
CA LEU A 81 6.54 -11.15 7.43
C LEU A 81 5.15 -11.38 8.01
N ASN A 82 4.77 -12.64 8.25
CA ASN A 82 3.50 -12.99 8.89
C ASN A 82 3.44 -12.50 10.34
N GLU A 83 4.49 -12.72 11.13
CA GLU A 83 4.57 -12.22 12.51
C GLU A 83 4.43 -10.70 12.56
N ARG A 84 5.14 -9.95 11.69
CA ARG A 84 5.02 -8.48 11.62
C ARG A 84 3.63 -8.03 11.22
N ASN A 85 2.98 -8.74 10.30
CA ASN A 85 1.61 -8.46 9.89
C ASN A 85 0.64 -8.63 11.07
N HIS A 86 0.75 -9.73 11.82
CA HIS A 86 -0.07 -9.96 13.01
C HIS A 86 0.16 -8.91 14.09
N GLU A 87 1.41 -8.54 14.37
CA GLU A 87 1.71 -7.48 15.33
C GLU A 87 1.13 -6.14 14.89
N TRP A 88 1.20 -5.81 13.62
CA TRP A 88 0.64 -4.58 13.10
C TRP A 88 -0.88 -4.50 13.33
N TYR A 89 -1.64 -5.56 12.99
CA TYR A 89 -3.08 -5.58 13.25
C TYR A 89 -3.42 -5.50 14.74
N ASN A 90 -2.68 -6.21 15.58
CA ASN A 90 -2.89 -6.16 17.03
C ASN A 90 -2.59 -4.77 17.60
N THR A 91 -1.57 -4.10 17.11
CA THR A 91 -1.18 -2.75 17.56
C THR A 91 -2.20 -1.70 17.10
N MET A 92 -2.76 -1.84 15.91
CA MET A 92 -3.80 -0.92 15.41
C MET A 92 -5.07 -0.98 16.28
N GLY A 93 -5.42 -2.13 16.83
CA GLY A 93 -6.54 -2.28 17.76
C GLY A 93 -7.90 -1.85 17.22
N ILE A 94 -8.11 -1.95 15.89
CA ILE A 94 -9.30 -1.45 15.20
C ILE A 94 -10.45 -2.44 15.35
N ASP A 95 -11.57 -1.97 15.88
CA ASP A 95 -12.85 -2.68 15.79
C ASP A 95 -13.41 -2.54 14.36
N GLU A 96 -13.22 -3.59 13.55
CA GLU A 96 -13.66 -3.61 12.16
C GLU A 96 -15.17 -3.57 12.00
N ASN A 97 -15.95 -4.04 12.96
CA ASN A 97 -17.41 -3.95 12.89
C ASN A 97 -17.87 -2.51 13.14
N ALA A 98 -17.27 -1.85 14.13
CA ALA A 98 -17.53 -0.42 14.34
C ALA A 98 -17.09 0.40 13.12
N LEU A 99 -15.90 0.11 12.57
CA LEU A 99 -15.41 0.79 11.37
C LEU A 99 -16.33 0.61 10.15
N ARG A 100 -16.83 -0.60 9.89
CA ARG A 100 -17.80 -0.83 8.81
C ARG A 100 -19.06 0.00 9.00
N ASN A 101 -19.61 0.03 10.22
CA ASN A 101 -20.79 0.84 10.52
C ASN A 101 -20.54 2.33 10.31
N ASP A 102 -19.33 2.82 10.62
CA ASP A 102 -18.97 4.22 10.39
C ASP A 102 -18.79 4.54 8.89
N LEU A 103 -18.22 3.61 8.11
CA LEU A 103 -18.12 3.76 6.66
C LEU A 103 -19.48 3.89 5.98
N TYR A 104 -20.51 3.18 6.46
CA TYR A 104 -21.88 3.34 5.94
C TYR A 104 -22.50 4.71 6.18
N LYS A 105 -21.95 5.54 7.08
CA LYS A 105 -22.41 6.92 7.29
C LYS A 105 -21.95 7.88 6.18
N VAL A 106 -20.96 7.48 5.40
CA VAL A 106 -20.45 8.28 4.27
C VAL A 106 -21.22 7.91 3.01
N HIS A 107 -22.35 8.59 2.76
CA HIS A 107 -23.26 8.25 1.67
C HIS A 107 -23.00 8.97 0.35
N THR A 108 -22.28 10.08 0.39
CA THR A 108 -22.05 10.90 -0.79
C THR A 108 -20.61 11.40 -0.83
N TYR A 109 -20.01 11.28 -2.01
CA TYR A 109 -18.71 11.88 -2.28
C TYR A 109 -18.94 13.26 -2.91
N ALA A 110 -18.77 14.28 -2.12
CA ALA A 110 -18.93 15.65 -2.58
C ALA A 110 -17.58 16.30 -2.99
N TRP A 111 -16.48 15.52 -3.06
CA TRP A 111 -15.20 16.03 -3.50
C TRP A 111 -15.21 16.30 -5.00
N GLY A 112 -15.13 17.59 -5.38
CA GLY A 112 -15.15 18.02 -6.77
C GLY A 112 -13.79 18.01 -7.49
N GLY A 113 -12.72 17.53 -6.84
CA GLY A 113 -11.41 17.35 -7.45
C GLY A 113 -11.23 15.91 -7.96
N ASP A 114 -10.28 15.72 -8.89
CA ASP A 114 -9.86 14.37 -9.29
C ASP A 114 -9.28 13.63 -8.09
N GLN A 115 -9.46 12.31 -8.03
CA GLN A 115 -8.93 11.49 -6.95
C GLN A 115 -7.42 11.60 -6.76
N ASN A 116 -6.70 11.97 -7.84
CA ASN A 116 -5.25 12.17 -7.84
C ASN A 116 -4.81 13.60 -7.50
N ASN A 117 -5.75 14.55 -7.38
CA ASN A 117 -5.43 15.91 -7.02
C ASN A 117 -5.32 16.04 -5.50
N SER A 118 -4.17 16.52 -5.03
CA SER A 118 -4.04 16.92 -3.64
C SER A 118 -4.96 18.10 -3.35
N LEU A 119 -5.45 18.21 -2.12
CA LEU A 119 -6.24 19.36 -1.66
C LEU A 119 -5.54 20.69 -1.97
N ASP A 120 -4.22 20.72 -1.74
CA ASP A 120 -3.38 21.88 -2.06
C ASP A 120 -3.53 22.34 -3.52
N LYS A 121 -3.34 21.42 -4.47
CA LYS A 121 -3.48 21.74 -5.90
C LYS A 121 -4.88 22.25 -6.25
N HIS A 122 -5.90 21.63 -5.67
CA HIS A 122 -7.29 22.03 -5.88
C HIS A 122 -7.53 23.45 -5.37
N LEU A 123 -7.16 23.75 -4.13
CA LEU A 123 -7.36 25.07 -3.52
C LEU A 123 -6.55 26.16 -4.25
N VAL A 124 -5.30 25.88 -4.59
CA VAL A 124 -4.45 26.82 -5.32
C VAL A 124 -5.02 27.14 -6.69
N SER A 125 -5.43 26.13 -7.46
CA SER A 125 -5.95 26.36 -8.82
C SER A 125 -7.31 27.05 -8.82
N ARG A 126 -8.17 26.75 -7.86
CA ARG A 126 -9.57 27.24 -7.84
C ARG A 126 -9.71 28.61 -7.17
N TYR A 127 -8.89 28.89 -6.16
CA TYR A 127 -9.04 30.12 -5.36
C TYR A 127 -7.81 31.03 -5.46
N VAL A 128 -6.61 30.52 -5.19
CA VAL A 128 -5.42 31.37 -5.05
C VAL A 128 -5.02 32.03 -6.36
N LYS A 129 -5.05 31.28 -7.47
CA LYS A 129 -4.65 31.80 -8.79
C LYS A 129 -5.74 32.57 -9.52
N VAL A 130 -6.99 32.49 -9.08
CA VAL A 130 -8.16 33.05 -9.77
C VAL A 130 -8.69 34.28 -9.06
N ILE A 131 -8.63 34.34 -7.74
CA ILE A 131 -9.18 35.41 -6.93
C ILE A 131 -8.04 36.32 -6.50
N SER A 132 -8.00 37.54 -7.06
CA SER A 132 -6.97 38.54 -6.76
C SER A 132 -7.38 39.54 -5.66
N ASN A 133 -8.67 39.62 -5.32
CA ASN A 133 -9.22 40.53 -4.31
C ASN A 133 -9.46 39.80 -2.99
N TYR A 134 -8.99 40.41 -1.88
CA TYR A 134 -9.09 39.78 -0.56
C TYR A 134 -10.53 39.60 -0.07
N ASN A 135 -11.40 40.58 -0.30
CA ASN A 135 -12.81 40.53 0.11
C ASN A 135 -13.55 39.38 -0.62
N ASP A 136 -13.26 39.20 -1.90
CA ASP A 136 -13.80 38.10 -2.70
C ASP A 136 -13.28 36.76 -2.19
N LEU A 137 -11.98 36.69 -1.85
CA LEU A 137 -11.41 35.49 -1.23
C LEU A 137 -12.06 35.19 0.13
N GLN A 138 -12.27 36.21 0.96
CA GLN A 138 -12.92 36.10 2.26
C GLN A 138 -14.36 35.57 2.13
N SER A 139 -15.09 36.02 1.10
CA SER A 139 -16.44 35.52 0.81
C SER A 139 -16.49 33.99 0.52
N LYS A 140 -15.37 33.41 0.12
CA LYS A 140 -15.23 31.96 -0.17
C LYS A 140 -14.83 31.10 1.02
N GLN A 141 -14.66 31.66 2.21
CA GLN A 141 -14.18 30.94 3.40
C GLN A 141 -14.97 29.66 3.67
N ASN A 142 -16.29 29.72 3.64
CA ASN A 142 -17.13 28.56 3.91
C ASN A 142 -17.02 27.51 2.81
N GLU A 143 -16.97 27.91 1.54
CA GLU A 143 -16.78 27.01 0.40
C GLU A 143 -15.42 26.30 0.46
N ILE A 144 -14.37 27.03 0.86
CA ILE A 144 -13.02 26.46 1.04
C ILE A 144 -13.03 25.44 2.19
N ALA A 145 -13.67 25.78 3.32
CA ALA A 145 -13.78 24.88 4.46
C ALA A 145 -14.55 23.60 4.11
N GLU A 146 -15.65 23.73 3.36
CA GLU A 146 -16.44 22.59 2.88
C GLU A 146 -15.63 21.70 1.92
N ASN A 147 -14.90 22.28 0.98
CA ASN A 147 -14.02 21.52 0.08
C ASN A 147 -12.95 20.75 0.86
N ALA A 148 -12.34 21.37 1.89
CA ALA A 148 -11.36 20.69 2.74
C ALA A 148 -11.99 19.52 3.50
N TRP A 149 -13.18 19.71 4.06
CA TRP A 149 -13.93 18.64 4.74
C TRP A 149 -14.26 17.49 3.79
N ASN A 150 -14.79 17.78 2.62
CA ASN A 150 -15.14 16.77 1.61
C ASN A 150 -13.93 15.97 1.15
N TYR A 151 -12.76 16.62 0.99
CA TYR A 151 -11.51 15.94 0.70
C TYR A 151 -11.11 14.97 1.83
N VAL A 152 -11.14 15.44 3.07
CA VAL A 152 -10.76 14.61 4.24
C VAL A 152 -11.73 13.42 4.39
N GLN A 153 -13.02 13.65 4.25
CA GLN A 153 -14.04 12.61 4.34
C GLN A 153 -13.86 11.53 3.26
N THR A 154 -13.62 11.94 2.01
CA THR A 154 -13.36 11.04 0.88
C THR A 154 -12.07 10.25 1.08
N SER A 155 -11.00 10.93 1.51
CA SER A 155 -9.71 10.29 1.78
C SER A 155 -9.79 9.30 2.94
N TRP A 156 -10.53 9.65 4.01
CA TRP A 156 -10.79 8.78 5.15
C TRP A 156 -11.53 7.51 4.72
N TYR A 157 -12.61 7.67 3.97
CA TYR A 157 -13.38 6.54 3.46
C TYR A 157 -12.54 5.61 2.59
N ASN A 158 -11.79 6.16 1.63
CA ASN A 158 -10.93 5.38 0.75
C ASN A 158 -9.86 4.62 1.52
N ASN A 159 -9.20 5.28 2.47
CA ASN A 159 -8.17 4.67 3.31
C ASN A 159 -8.71 3.46 4.10
N TRP A 160 -9.82 3.66 4.79
CA TRP A 160 -10.36 2.61 5.66
C TRP A 160 -11.10 1.50 4.89
N THR A 161 -11.69 1.81 3.74
CA THR A 161 -12.23 0.79 2.83
C THR A 161 -11.10 -0.08 2.30
N SER A 162 -10.00 0.51 1.85
CA SER A 162 -8.81 -0.22 1.42
C SER A 162 -8.26 -1.09 2.55
N TYR A 163 -8.14 -0.55 3.77
CA TYR A 163 -7.72 -1.30 4.96
C TYR A 163 -8.59 -2.56 5.17
N LEU A 164 -9.92 -2.42 5.17
CA LEU A 164 -10.83 -3.54 5.38
C LEU A 164 -10.71 -4.61 4.28
N ILE A 165 -10.60 -4.19 3.04
CA ILE A 165 -10.46 -5.11 1.91
C ILE A 165 -9.13 -5.85 1.98
N GLU A 166 -8.02 -5.13 2.20
CA GLU A 166 -6.71 -5.74 2.35
C GLU A 166 -6.64 -6.70 3.54
N SER A 167 -7.30 -6.35 4.67
CA SER A 167 -7.30 -7.20 5.87
C SER A 167 -7.92 -8.58 5.62
N LEU A 168 -8.95 -8.64 4.76
CA LEU A 168 -9.57 -9.90 4.37
C LEU A 168 -8.57 -10.84 3.66
N PHE A 169 -7.76 -10.30 2.75
CA PHE A 169 -6.73 -11.08 2.06
C PHE A 169 -5.58 -11.44 2.97
N LYS A 170 -5.01 -10.44 3.68
CA LYS A 170 -3.80 -10.60 4.49
C LYS A 170 -3.96 -11.50 5.72
N ARG A 171 -5.19 -11.84 6.12
CA ARG A 171 -5.48 -12.85 7.16
C ARG A 171 -5.57 -14.28 6.65
N HIS A 172 -5.64 -14.47 5.35
CA HIS A 172 -5.73 -15.80 4.77
C HIS A 172 -4.36 -16.50 4.85
N HIS A 173 -4.32 -17.75 5.32
CA HIS A 173 -3.09 -18.51 5.59
C HIS A 173 -2.14 -18.70 4.38
N LYS A 174 -2.65 -18.56 3.16
CA LYS A 174 -1.87 -18.61 1.91
C LYS A 174 -1.33 -17.26 1.45
N VAL A 175 -1.63 -16.20 2.18
CA VAL A 175 -1.22 -14.84 1.84
C VAL A 175 -0.10 -14.41 2.76
N ILE A 176 1.03 -14.01 2.18
CA ILE A 176 2.15 -13.42 2.89
C ILE A 176 2.12 -11.92 2.66
N SER A 177 1.92 -11.14 3.72
CA SER A 177 1.86 -9.68 3.62
C SER A 177 3.23 -9.08 3.29
N ALA A 178 3.29 -8.14 2.37
CA ALA A 178 4.45 -7.27 2.20
C ALA A 178 4.36 -6.15 3.26
N VAL A 179 4.89 -6.41 4.46
CA VAL A 179 4.81 -5.49 5.63
C VAL A 179 5.57 -4.19 5.42
N GLY A 180 6.53 -4.16 4.52
CA GLY A 180 7.19 -2.94 4.07
C GLY A 180 6.55 -2.45 2.77
N GLU A 181 6.49 -1.12 2.57
CA GLU A 181 6.04 -0.55 1.30
C GLU A 181 6.99 -0.97 0.16
N ILE A 182 6.64 -2.03 -0.55
CA ILE A 182 7.24 -2.33 -1.85
C ILE A 182 6.33 -1.70 -2.90
N LYS A 183 6.88 -0.84 -3.75
CA LYS A 183 6.10 -0.25 -4.83
C LYS A 183 5.40 -1.35 -5.64
N SER A 184 4.08 -1.26 -5.74
CA SER A 184 3.23 -2.17 -6.50
C SER A 184 3.21 -3.63 -6.00
N VAL A 185 3.47 -3.87 -4.69
CA VAL A 185 3.28 -5.19 -4.07
C VAL A 185 2.71 -5.02 -2.67
N ASP A 186 1.46 -5.43 -2.46
CA ASP A 186 0.78 -5.39 -1.16
C ASP A 186 0.91 -6.71 -0.40
N PHE A 187 0.91 -7.83 -1.12
CA PHE A 187 1.08 -9.16 -0.56
C PHE A 187 1.49 -10.19 -1.63
N PHE A 188 1.84 -11.39 -1.19
CA PHE A 188 2.13 -12.53 -2.03
C PHE A 188 1.04 -13.58 -1.86
N LEU A 189 0.52 -14.12 -2.97
CA LEU A 189 -0.47 -15.19 -2.99
C LEU A 189 -0.01 -16.32 -3.92
N ASN A 190 0.15 -17.53 -3.38
CA ASN A 190 0.63 -18.69 -4.15
C ASN A 190 1.85 -18.34 -5.01
N ASP A 191 2.87 -17.76 -4.40
CA ASP A 191 4.13 -17.36 -5.07
C ASP A 191 3.96 -16.35 -6.22
N ASN A 192 2.94 -15.49 -6.14
CA ASN A 192 2.78 -14.35 -7.03
C ASN A 192 2.70 -13.06 -6.22
N PRO A 193 3.47 -12.02 -6.57
CA PRO A 193 3.32 -10.69 -5.98
C PRO A 193 2.04 -10.04 -6.50
N ILE A 194 1.23 -9.51 -5.61
CA ILE A 194 -0.07 -8.89 -5.90
C ILE A 194 -0.03 -7.41 -5.52
N ASP A 195 -0.45 -6.56 -6.44
CA ASP A 195 -0.78 -5.15 -6.25
C ASP A 195 -2.31 -5.03 -6.20
N LEU A 196 -2.87 -4.80 -5.02
CA LEU A 196 -4.30 -4.68 -4.82
C LEU A 196 -4.75 -3.25 -5.08
N LYS A 197 -5.54 -3.04 -6.09
CA LYS A 197 -6.16 -1.74 -6.37
C LYS A 197 -7.61 -1.73 -5.94
N VAL A 198 -7.93 -0.93 -4.93
CA VAL A 198 -9.28 -0.64 -4.51
C VAL A 198 -9.74 0.62 -5.22
N THR A 199 -10.79 0.51 -6.02
CA THR A 199 -11.36 1.64 -6.75
C THR A 199 -12.88 1.54 -6.79
N PHE A 200 -13.53 2.66 -7.08
CA PHE A 200 -14.96 2.65 -7.39
C PHE A 200 -15.22 2.00 -8.75
N PHE A 201 -16.38 1.41 -8.88
CA PHE A 201 -16.87 1.03 -10.20
C PHE A 201 -16.95 2.27 -11.08
N PRO A 202 -16.51 2.20 -12.34
CA PRO A 202 -16.70 3.29 -13.29
C PRO A 202 -18.18 3.68 -13.35
N ASN A 203 -18.47 4.97 -13.36
CA ASN A 203 -19.86 5.48 -13.41
C ASN A 203 -20.66 4.84 -14.55
N GLN A 204 -20.02 4.70 -15.72
CA GLN A 204 -20.62 4.06 -16.88
C GLN A 204 -21.06 2.62 -16.60
N TYR A 205 -20.25 1.83 -15.89
CA TYR A 205 -20.61 0.46 -15.48
C TYR A 205 -21.80 0.43 -14.53
N MET A 206 -21.83 1.33 -13.55
CA MET A 206 -22.96 1.45 -12.62
C MET A 206 -24.23 1.85 -13.32
N ASP A 207 -24.17 2.79 -14.25
CA ASP A 207 -25.31 3.23 -15.05
C ASP A 207 -25.88 2.10 -15.91
N GLU A 208 -25.02 1.29 -16.54
CA GLU A 208 -25.42 0.13 -17.33
C GLU A 208 -26.08 -0.95 -16.45
N LYS A 209 -25.51 -1.24 -15.28
CA LYS A 209 -26.07 -2.21 -14.32
C LYS A 209 -27.39 -1.76 -13.74
N LEU A 210 -27.53 -0.51 -13.37
CA LEU A 210 -28.78 0.07 -12.88
C LEU A 210 -29.88 0.04 -13.97
N LYS A 211 -29.52 0.29 -15.23
CA LYS A 211 -30.44 0.20 -16.37
C LYS A 211 -30.89 -1.23 -16.65
N SER A 212 -29.97 -2.19 -16.53
CA SER A 212 -30.24 -3.61 -16.80
C SER A 212 -31.01 -4.31 -15.66
N LYS A 213 -31.11 -3.70 -14.46
CA LYS A 213 -31.72 -4.30 -13.24
C LYS A 213 -31.17 -5.71 -12.92
N THR A 214 -29.99 -6.02 -13.42
CA THR A 214 -29.30 -7.30 -13.19
C THR A 214 -28.14 -7.08 -12.21
N TRP A 215 -28.30 -7.66 -11.02
CA TRP A 215 -27.23 -7.80 -10.02
C TRP A 215 -26.71 -9.23 -10.05
#